data_a9cace3f10bbac6197e0954193aa90de
#
_entry.id   a9cace3f10bbac6197e0954193aa90de
#
_cell.length_a   1.000
_cell.length_b   1.000
_cell.length_c   1.000
_cell.angle_alpha   90.00
_cell.angle_beta   90.00
_cell.angle_gamma   90.00
#
_symmetry.space_group_name_H-M   'P 1'
#
loop_
_entity.id
_entity.type
_entity.pdbx_description
1 polymer ?
#
loop_
_entity_poly.entity_id
_entity_poly.type
_entity_poly.pdbx_seq_one_letter_code
_entity_poly.pdbx_strand_id
1 'polypeptide(L)'
;IAAAIGQSVANTSHHLRTLARAGLLTSRRSGTYVHYRLASDDVLELWWATRRVAAQQVDGLDELARAYLGDREDLEAITREQLLVRLERDDVIVVDVRPEPEYAAGHLPGAISVPPDRLDLLDALPADCDVVAYCRGPYCVYADDAVRRLRGQGRRAQRLEDGLPEWRHAGAPIES
;
A
#
# COMPACT_ATOMS: atom_id res chain seq x y z
N ILE A 1 -12.87 3.35 -5.31
CA ILE A 1 -12.17 4.59 -4.90
C ILE A 1 -13.07 5.41 -3.96
N ALA A 2 -14.29 5.82 -4.35
CA ALA A 2 -15.15 6.72 -3.55
C ALA A 2 -15.32 6.25 -2.09
N ALA A 3 -15.69 4.98 -1.89
CA ALA A 3 -15.85 4.41 -0.54
C ALA A 3 -14.53 4.43 0.26
N ALA A 4 -13.39 4.15 -0.40
CA ALA A 4 -12.09 4.10 0.26
C ALA A 4 -11.57 5.46 0.75
N ILE A 5 -12.12 6.57 0.21
CA ILE A 5 -11.72 7.94 0.60
C ILE A 5 -12.87 8.71 1.28
N GLY A 6 -13.95 8.01 1.67
CA GLY A 6 -15.10 8.62 2.35
C GLY A 6 -15.82 9.71 1.54
N GLN A 7 -15.75 9.65 0.19
CA GLN A 7 -16.35 10.66 -0.69
C GLN A 7 -17.54 10.10 -1.48
N SER A 8 -18.42 11.01 -1.95
CA SER A 8 -19.49 10.62 -2.86
C SER A 8 -18.93 10.16 -4.22
N VAL A 9 -19.64 9.24 -4.87
CA VAL A 9 -19.28 8.78 -6.24
C VAL A 9 -19.23 9.95 -7.23
N ALA A 10 -20.14 10.91 -7.11
CA ALA A 10 -20.21 12.08 -8.00
C ALA A 10 -18.95 12.95 -7.84
N ASN A 11 -18.56 13.28 -6.60
CA ASN A 11 -17.36 14.07 -6.30
C ASN A 11 -16.08 13.35 -6.76
N THR A 12 -15.95 12.08 -6.42
CA THR A 12 -14.83 11.25 -6.86
C THR A 12 -14.71 11.21 -8.38
N SER A 13 -15.83 10.99 -9.08
CA SER A 13 -15.87 10.98 -10.55
C SER A 13 -15.48 12.34 -11.14
N HIS A 14 -15.87 13.45 -10.50
CA HIS A 14 -15.47 14.80 -10.92
C HIS A 14 -13.94 14.96 -10.84
N HIS A 15 -13.33 14.64 -9.70
CA HIS A 15 -11.89 14.75 -9.51
C HIS A 15 -11.09 13.83 -10.46
N LEU A 16 -11.50 12.57 -10.62
CA LEU A 16 -10.84 11.66 -11.54
C LEU A 16 -10.89 12.14 -13.00
N ARG A 17 -12.02 12.71 -13.44
CA ARG A 17 -12.11 13.32 -14.78
C ARG A 17 -11.24 14.56 -14.93
N THR A 18 -11.11 15.36 -13.88
CA THR A 18 -10.24 16.54 -13.87
C THR A 18 -8.78 16.12 -14.00
N LEU A 19 -8.34 15.13 -13.22
CA LEU A 19 -6.99 14.57 -13.31
C LEU A 19 -6.70 13.93 -14.68
N ALA A 20 -7.70 13.24 -15.26
CA ALA A 20 -7.56 12.65 -16.59
C ALA A 20 -7.45 13.73 -17.69
N ARG A 21 -8.22 14.83 -17.58
CA ARG A 21 -8.08 15.97 -18.51
C ARG A 21 -6.75 16.69 -18.39
N ALA A 22 -6.16 16.70 -17.19
CA ALA A 22 -4.82 17.23 -16.94
C ALA A 22 -3.69 16.29 -17.40
N GLY A 23 -4.02 15.11 -17.96
CA GLY A 23 -3.03 14.14 -18.41
C GLY A 23 -2.38 13.31 -17.30
N LEU A 24 -2.83 13.45 -16.04
CA LEU A 24 -2.29 12.70 -14.91
C LEU A 24 -2.85 11.29 -14.79
N LEU A 25 -4.03 11.05 -15.37
CA LEU A 25 -4.66 9.74 -15.42
C LEU A 25 -5.03 9.35 -16.84
N THR A 26 -5.01 8.06 -17.11
CA THR A 26 -5.71 7.45 -18.23
C THR A 26 -6.96 6.73 -17.72
N SER A 27 -7.96 6.58 -18.58
CA SER A 27 -9.19 5.87 -18.22
C SER A 27 -9.60 4.89 -19.30
N ARG A 28 -10.17 3.75 -18.88
CA ARG A 28 -10.77 2.75 -19.76
C ARG A 28 -12.17 2.41 -19.26
N ARG A 29 -13.16 2.48 -20.16
CA ARG A 29 -14.52 2.07 -19.85
C ARG A 29 -14.68 0.56 -20.08
N SER A 30 -15.36 -0.10 -19.13
CA SER A 30 -15.75 -1.51 -19.23
C SER A 30 -17.18 -1.65 -18.69
N GLY A 31 -18.15 -1.74 -19.60
CA GLY A 31 -19.58 -1.74 -19.25
C GLY A 31 -19.99 -0.44 -18.55
N THR A 32 -20.51 -0.56 -17.35
CA THR A 32 -20.90 0.56 -16.48
C THR A 32 -19.76 1.13 -15.65
N TYR A 33 -18.60 0.48 -15.62
CA TYR A 33 -17.44 0.87 -14.84
C TYR A 33 -16.44 1.68 -15.66
N VAL A 34 -15.77 2.63 -15.00
CA VAL A 34 -14.63 3.35 -15.55
C VAL A 34 -13.42 3.05 -14.66
N HIS A 35 -12.41 2.43 -15.25
CA HIS A 35 -11.15 2.13 -14.59
C HIS A 35 -10.16 3.25 -14.86
N TYR A 36 -9.48 3.71 -13.83
CA TYR A 36 -8.46 4.76 -13.92
C TYR A 36 -7.10 4.19 -13.51
N ARG A 37 -6.05 4.67 -14.15
CA ARG A 37 -4.66 4.39 -13.80
C ARG A 37 -3.83 5.67 -13.96
N LEU A 38 -2.67 5.75 -13.34
CA LEU A 38 -1.70 6.81 -13.60
C LEU A 38 -1.32 6.80 -15.09
N ALA A 39 -1.10 7.97 -15.66
CA ALA A 39 -0.78 8.09 -17.09
C ALA A 39 0.62 7.56 -17.40
N SER A 40 1.58 7.76 -16.49
CA SER A 40 2.95 7.26 -16.56
C SER A 40 3.56 7.15 -15.17
N ASP A 41 4.75 6.57 -15.09
CA ASP A 41 5.53 6.53 -13.85
C ASP A 41 6.01 7.94 -13.44
N ASP A 42 6.19 8.88 -14.38
CA ASP A 42 6.50 10.29 -14.06
C ASP A 42 5.44 10.96 -13.17
N VAL A 43 4.18 10.55 -13.29
CA VAL A 43 3.11 11.06 -12.42
C VAL A 43 3.34 10.59 -10.97
N LEU A 44 3.83 9.38 -10.79
CA LEU A 44 4.19 8.87 -9.48
C LEU A 44 5.43 9.59 -8.92
N GLU A 45 6.43 9.85 -9.76
CA GLU A 45 7.60 10.66 -9.38
C GLU A 45 7.24 12.07 -8.97
N LEU A 46 6.33 12.72 -9.72
CA LEU A 46 5.78 14.03 -9.35
C LEU A 46 5.12 13.99 -7.97
N TRP A 47 4.35 12.94 -7.68
CA TRP A 47 3.72 12.74 -6.38
C TRP A 47 4.77 12.60 -5.26
N TRP A 48 5.82 11.80 -5.45
CA TRP A 48 6.89 11.66 -4.46
C TRP A 48 7.69 12.96 -4.28
N ALA A 49 7.96 13.69 -5.36
CA ALA A 49 8.62 15.00 -5.28
C ALA A 49 7.76 15.97 -4.45
N THR A 50 6.46 16.01 -4.71
CA THR A 50 5.51 16.84 -3.94
C THR A 50 5.50 16.46 -2.47
N ARG A 51 5.51 15.18 -2.14
CA ARG A 51 5.59 14.70 -0.76
C ARG A 51 6.88 15.12 -0.08
N ARG A 52 8.03 14.98 -0.75
CA ARG A 52 9.32 15.41 -0.19
C ARG A 52 9.34 16.90 0.11
N VAL A 53 8.84 17.72 -0.80
CA VAL A 53 8.72 19.17 -0.58
C VAL A 53 7.80 19.47 0.59
N ALA A 54 6.64 18.83 0.66
CA ALA A 54 5.71 19.02 1.77
C ALA A 54 6.35 18.65 3.12
N ALA A 55 7.06 17.52 3.20
CA ALA A 55 7.74 17.09 4.41
C ALA A 55 8.82 18.07 4.88
N GLN A 56 9.44 18.83 3.96
CA GLN A 56 10.49 19.80 4.26
C GLN A 56 9.97 21.19 4.57
N GLN A 57 8.81 21.56 4.02
CA GLN A 57 8.33 22.94 4.00
C GLN A 57 7.05 23.18 4.83
N VAL A 58 6.34 22.11 5.17
CA VAL A 58 5.08 22.22 5.93
C VAL A 58 5.35 21.85 7.39
N ASP A 59 5.37 22.84 8.25
CA ASP A 59 5.50 22.65 9.69
C ASP A 59 4.33 21.81 10.22
N GLY A 60 4.62 20.89 11.13
CA GLY A 60 3.58 20.03 11.75
C GLY A 60 3.04 18.90 10.85
N LEU A 61 3.57 18.69 9.65
CA LEU A 61 3.14 17.59 8.78
C LEU A 61 3.33 16.22 9.44
N ASP A 62 4.43 16.03 10.16
CA ASP A 62 4.70 14.79 10.91
C ASP A 62 3.70 14.57 12.04
N GLU A 63 3.25 15.65 12.70
CA GLU A 63 2.22 15.60 13.73
C GLU A 63 0.86 15.23 13.14
N LEU A 64 0.51 15.81 11.99
CA LEU A 64 -0.70 15.45 11.24
C LEU A 64 -0.65 14.00 10.76
N ALA A 65 0.50 13.56 10.27
CA ALA A 65 0.70 12.17 9.85
C ALA A 65 0.53 11.21 11.04
N ARG A 66 1.12 11.50 12.19
CA ARG A 66 0.94 10.72 13.43
C ARG A 66 -0.51 10.72 13.91
N ALA A 67 -1.18 11.86 13.88
CA ALA A 67 -2.59 11.96 14.24
C ALA A 67 -3.50 11.10 13.34
N TYR A 68 -3.18 11.01 12.05
CA TYR A 68 -3.91 10.20 11.08
C TYR A 68 -3.57 8.71 11.16
N LEU A 69 -2.28 8.38 11.25
CA LEU A 69 -1.78 7.00 11.21
C LEU A 69 -1.87 6.30 12.58
N GLY A 70 -2.07 7.06 13.65
CA GLY A 70 -1.94 6.57 15.01
C GLY A 70 -0.48 6.34 15.42
N ASP A 71 -0.31 5.80 16.60
CA ASP A 71 1.01 5.44 17.11
C ASP A 71 1.58 4.25 16.33
N ARG A 72 2.78 4.43 15.82
CA ARG A 72 3.55 3.42 15.08
C ARG A 72 4.89 3.07 15.74
N GLU A 73 5.14 3.59 16.94
CA GLU A 73 6.41 3.33 17.66
C GLU A 73 6.62 1.84 17.91
N ASP A 74 5.53 1.12 18.15
CA ASP A 74 5.55 -0.34 18.32
C ASP A 74 5.55 -1.13 17.00
N LEU A 75 5.37 -0.47 15.86
CA LEU A 75 5.30 -1.14 14.58
C LEU A 75 6.65 -1.10 13.87
N GLU A 76 7.48 -2.12 14.12
CA GLU A 76 8.73 -2.28 13.38
C GLU A 76 8.46 -2.28 11.88
N ALA A 77 9.26 -1.50 11.16
CA ALA A 77 9.26 -1.47 9.72
C ALA A 77 10.50 -2.17 9.16
N ILE A 78 10.35 -2.78 8.00
CA ILE A 78 11.44 -3.39 7.24
C ILE A 78 11.62 -2.64 5.93
N THR A 79 12.86 -2.39 5.54
CA THR A 79 13.15 -1.76 4.25
C THR A 79 12.97 -2.76 3.10
N ARG A 80 12.89 -2.25 1.88
CA ARG A 80 12.83 -3.08 0.67
C ARG A 80 14.05 -3.98 0.55
N GLU A 81 15.25 -3.44 0.79
CA GLU A 81 16.51 -4.18 0.71
C GLU A 81 16.57 -5.34 1.71
N GLN A 82 16.11 -5.08 2.94
CA GLN A 82 16.02 -6.12 3.97
C GLN A 82 15.01 -7.20 3.59
N LEU A 83 13.85 -6.81 3.03
CA LEU A 83 12.84 -7.77 2.58
C LEU A 83 13.34 -8.62 1.42
N LEU A 84 14.04 -8.04 0.44
CA LEU A 84 14.64 -8.79 -0.67
C LEU A 84 15.59 -9.89 -0.18
N VAL A 85 16.45 -9.58 0.79
CA VAL A 85 17.36 -10.58 1.41
C VAL A 85 16.58 -11.70 2.09
N ARG A 86 15.45 -11.40 2.73
CA ARG A 86 14.61 -12.39 3.40
C ARG A 86 13.85 -13.28 2.41
N LEU A 87 13.37 -12.70 1.31
CA LEU A 87 12.74 -13.46 0.22
C LEU A 87 13.71 -14.47 -0.42
N GLU A 88 14.97 -14.08 -0.62
CA GLU A 88 16.01 -15.01 -1.13
C GLU A 88 16.26 -16.19 -0.20
N ARG A 89 16.01 -16.05 1.10
CA ARG A 89 16.20 -17.10 2.11
C ARG A 89 14.96 -17.94 2.36
N ASP A 90 13.83 -17.54 1.78
CA ASP A 90 12.52 -18.16 2.02
C ASP A 90 12.18 -18.25 3.53
N ASP A 91 12.53 -17.19 4.29
CA ASP A 91 12.38 -17.14 5.75
C ASP A 91 11.27 -16.18 6.22
N VAL A 92 10.44 -15.68 5.29
CA VAL A 92 9.38 -14.74 5.58
C VAL A 92 8.15 -14.97 4.71
N ILE A 93 6.98 -14.82 5.30
CA ILE A 93 5.72 -14.77 4.56
C ILE A 93 5.38 -13.31 4.27
N VAL A 94 5.17 -12.98 3.00
CA VAL A 94 4.71 -11.64 2.60
C VAL A 94 3.20 -11.64 2.40
N VAL A 95 2.51 -10.67 2.98
CA VAL A 95 1.08 -10.49 2.80
C VAL A 95 0.76 -9.13 2.16
N ASP A 96 -0.06 -9.17 1.12
CA ASP A 96 -0.61 -7.99 0.47
C ASP A 96 -1.96 -7.66 1.09
N VAL A 97 -2.04 -6.55 1.79
CA VAL A 97 -3.28 -6.11 2.46
C VAL A 97 -4.07 -5.08 1.66
N ARG A 98 -3.82 -4.98 0.38
CA ARG A 98 -4.62 -4.16 -0.54
C ARG A 98 -5.90 -4.89 -0.96
N PRO A 99 -6.93 -4.18 -1.43
CA PRO A 99 -8.11 -4.82 -2.02
C PRO A 99 -7.75 -5.79 -3.16
N GLU A 100 -8.47 -6.90 -3.25
CA GLU A 100 -8.25 -7.98 -4.23
C GLU A 100 -8.03 -7.51 -5.67
N PRO A 101 -8.77 -6.51 -6.23
CA PRO A 101 -8.50 -6.03 -7.59
C PRO A 101 -7.13 -5.36 -7.76
N GLU A 102 -6.52 -4.85 -6.68
CA GLU A 102 -5.18 -4.26 -6.71
C GLU A 102 -4.10 -5.34 -6.65
N TYR A 103 -4.33 -6.37 -5.83
CA TYR A 103 -3.48 -7.55 -5.80
C TYR A 103 -3.42 -8.23 -7.17
N ALA A 104 -4.59 -8.50 -7.78
CA ALA A 104 -4.69 -9.11 -9.09
C ALA A 104 -4.06 -8.28 -10.23
N ALA A 105 -3.92 -6.97 -10.05
CA ALA A 105 -3.28 -6.09 -11.02
C ALA A 105 -1.73 -6.07 -10.91
N GLY A 106 -1.19 -6.70 -9.86
CA GLY A 106 0.23 -6.87 -9.60
C GLY A 106 0.55 -6.81 -8.11
N HIS A 107 1.44 -7.69 -7.66
CA HIS A 107 1.83 -7.86 -6.26
C HIS A 107 3.31 -8.29 -6.14
N LEU A 108 3.85 -8.26 -4.91
CA LEU A 108 5.20 -8.77 -4.65
C LEU A 108 5.25 -10.29 -4.87
N PRO A 109 6.38 -10.83 -5.38
CA PRO A 109 6.51 -12.27 -5.65
C PRO A 109 6.18 -13.12 -4.43
N GLY A 110 5.32 -14.12 -4.64
CA GLY A 110 4.89 -15.04 -3.60
C GLY A 110 4.02 -14.42 -2.50
N ALA A 111 3.59 -13.17 -2.63
CA ALA A 111 2.74 -12.54 -1.62
C ALA A 111 1.35 -13.19 -1.56
N ILE A 112 0.83 -13.35 -0.35
CA ILE A 112 -0.53 -13.86 -0.11
C ILE A 112 -1.49 -12.69 -0.01
N SER A 113 -2.60 -12.74 -0.77
CA SER A 113 -3.67 -11.73 -0.69
C SER A 113 -4.44 -11.84 0.62
N VAL A 114 -4.45 -10.76 1.38
CA VAL A 114 -5.22 -10.62 2.63
C VAL A 114 -5.91 -9.26 2.61
N PRO A 115 -7.04 -9.12 1.89
CA PRO A 115 -7.74 -7.85 1.76
C PRO A 115 -8.16 -7.25 3.11
N PRO A 116 -8.34 -5.92 3.23
CA PRO A 116 -8.61 -5.25 4.51
C PRO A 116 -9.88 -5.73 5.22
N ASP A 117 -10.86 -6.22 4.47
CA ASP A 117 -12.10 -6.79 4.98
C ASP A 117 -12.00 -8.29 5.34
N ARG A 118 -10.85 -8.90 5.09
CA ARG A 118 -10.58 -10.32 5.32
C ARG A 118 -9.30 -10.57 6.13
N LEU A 119 -9.03 -9.73 7.13
CA LEU A 119 -7.87 -9.92 8.03
C LEU A 119 -7.96 -11.24 8.83
N ASP A 120 -9.11 -11.90 8.86
CA ASP A 120 -9.27 -13.26 9.38
C ASP A 120 -8.38 -14.29 8.68
N LEU A 121 -8.03 -14.07 7.41
CA LEU A 121 -7.12 -14.96 6.67
C LEU A 121 -5.71 -15.03 7.25
N LEU A 122 -5.29 -14.02 8.01
CA LEU A 122 -4.00 -14.04 8.73
C LEU A 122 -3.92 -15.19 9.74
N ASP A 123 -5.05 -15.64 10.28
CA ASP A 123 -5.11 -16.68 11.30
C ASP A 123 -4.76 -18.07 10.70
N ALA A 124 -4.86 -18.23 9.38
CA ALA A 124 -4.51 -19.46 8.67
C ALA A 124 -3.02 -19.57 8.32
N LEU A 125 -2.24 -18.49 8.48
CA LEU A 125 -0.80 -18.52 8.21
C LEU A 125 -0.06 -19.35 9.25
N PRO A 126 1.05 -20.05 8.91
CA PRO A 126 1.88 -20.77 9.86
C PRO A 126 2.31 -19.87 11.04
N ALA A 127 2.18 -20.38 12.27
CA ALA A 127 2.36 -19.57 13.47
C ALA A 127 3.83 -19.23 13.78
N ASP A 128 4.74 -20.05 13.34
CA ASP A 128 6.19 -19.98 13.60
C ASP A 128 6.97 -19.17 12.56
N CYS A 129 6.29 -18.68 11.50
CA CYS A 129 6.91 -17.87 10.46
C CYS A 129 6.79 -16.37 10.77
N ASP A 130 7.82 -15.62 10.40
CA ASP A 130 7.77 -14.16 10.37
C ASP A 130 6.88 -13.69 9.23
N VAL A 131 6.13 -12.62 9.46
CA VAL A 131 5.23 -12.06 8.45
C VAL A 131 5.60 -10.61 8.16
N VAL A 132 5.68 -10.26 6.88
CA VAL A 132 5.79 -8.86 6.44
C VAL A 132 4.51 -8.47 5.71
N ALA A 133 3.81 -7.47 6.24
CA ALA A 133 2.63 -6.90 5.59
C ALA A 133 3.01 -5.66 4.77
N TYR A 134 2.49 -5.54 3.55
CA TYR A 134 2.65 -4.33 2.74
C TYR A 134 1.33 -3.84 2.16
N CYS A 135 1.32 -2.56 1.78
CA CYS A 135 0.16 -1.87 1.25
C CYS A 135 0.53 -0.94 0.09
N ARG A 136 -0.16 0.19 -0.04
CA ARG A 136 0.04 1.21 -1.09
C ARG A 136 1.20 2.17 -0.82
N GLY A 137 1.82 2.11 0.36
CA GLY A 137 2.91 3.00 0.75
C GLY A 137 2.81 3.46 2.21
N PRO A 138 3.69 4.38 2.62
CA PRO A 138 3.92 4.71 4.04
C PRO A 138 2.73 5.34 4.77
N TYR A 139 1.75 5.89 4.05
CA TYR A 139 0.54 6.48 4.66
C TYR A 139 -0.68 5.55 4.62
N CYS A 140 -0.50 4.28 4.27
CA CYS A 140 -1.58 3.29 4.32
C CYS A 140 -1.62 2.63 5.70
N VAL A 141 -2.81 2.56 6.30
CA VAL A 141 -3.01 1.96 7.62
C VAL A 141 -3.26 0.46 7.58
N TYR A 142 -3.61 -0.11 6.43
CA TYR A 142 -4.00 -1.53 6.35
C TYR A 142 -2.87 -2.48 6.74
N ALA A 143 -1.61 -2.14 6.42
CA ALA A 143 -0.47 -2.93 6.86
C ALA A 143 -0.28 -2.86 8.38
N ASP A 144 -0.54 -1.70 8.97
CA ASP A 144 -0.48 -1.52 10.42
C ASP A 144 -1.53 -2.39 11.12
N ASP A 145 -2.76 -2.42 10.60
CA ASP A 145 -3.85 -3.23 11.17
C ASP A 145 -3.52 -4.73 11.12
N ALA A 146 -2.94 -5.20 10.00
CA ALA A 146 -2.49 -6.58 9.88
C ALA A 146 -1.37 -6.91 10.88
N VAL A 147 -0.37 -6.04 11.00
CA VAL A 147 0.74 -6.21 11.95
C VAL A 147 0.25 -6.20 13.39
N ARG A 148 -0.63 -5.25 13.77
CA ARG A 148 -1.23 -5.22 15.12
C ARG A 148 -2.00 -6.50 15.44
N ARG A 149 -2.80 -7.01 14.49
CA ARG A 149 -3.53 -8.27 14.67
C ARG A 149 -2.58 -9.44 14.93
N LEU A 150 -1.54 -9.61 14.10
CA LEU A 150 -0.56 -10.68 14.23
C LEU A 150 0.22 -10.58 15.56
N ARG A 151 0.67 -9.38 15.92
CA ARG A 151 1.38 -9.15 17.19
C ARG A 151 0.50 -9.38 18.41
N GLY A 152 -0.78 -9.02 18.33
CA GLY A 152 -1.77 -9.35 19.37
C GLY A 152 -1.96 -10.85 19.59
N GLN A 153 -1.60 -11.67 18.61
CA GLN A 153 -1.58 -13.14 18.68
C GLN A 153 -0.19 -13.69 19.10
N GLY A 154 0.75 -12.84 19.49
CA GLY A 154 2.12 -13.22 19.87
C GLY A 154 3.02 -13.57 18.69
N ARG A 155 2.66 -13.22 17.47
CA ARG A 155 3.42 -13.52 16.25
C ARG A 155 4.41 -12.42 15.92
N ARG A 156 5.53 -12.78 15.28
CA ARG A 156 6.47 -11.82 14.74
C ARG A 156 5.93 -11.26 13.41
N ALA A 157 5.72 -9.97 13.38
CA ALA A 157 5.21 -9.28 12.21
C ALA A 157 5.80 -7.87 12.09
N GLN A 158 6.11 -7.49 10.86
CA GLN A 158 6.65 -6.18 10.49
C GLN A 158 5.85 -5.60 9.32
N ARG A 159 5.88 -4.30 9.15
CA ARG A 159 5.35 -3.67 7.93
C ARG A 159 6.49 -3.34 6.97
N LEU A 160 6.25 -3.41 5.68
CA LEU A 160 7.15 -2.82 4.69
C LEU A 160 7.05 -1.29 4.78
N GLU A 161 8.18 -0.59 4.80
CA GLU A 161 8.22 0.89 4.80
C GLU A 161 7.58 1.46 3.54
N ASP A 162 7.92 0.87 2.42
CA ASP A 162 7.41 1.20 1.09
C ASP A 162 6.06 0.52 0.81
N GLY A 163 5.48 0.85 -0.34
CA GLY A 163 4.37 0.10 -0.92
C GLY A 163 4.72 -0.49 -2.27
N LEU A 164 3.75 -1.10 -2.92
CA LEU A 164 3.93 -1.62 -4.28
C LEU A 164 4.40 -0.57 -5.28
N PRO A 165 3.93 0.70 -5.26
CA PRO A 165 4.41 1.72 -6.19
C PRO A 165 5.91 1.98 -6.09
N GLU A 166 6.43 2.12 -4.86
CA GLU A 166 7.86 2.33 -4.60
C GLU A 166 8.68 1.10 -4.97
N TRP A 167 8.17 -0.10 -4.64
CA TRP A 167 8.77 -1.38 -5.01
C TRP A 167 8.96 -1.51 -6.54
N ARG A 168 7.88 -1.26 -7.28
CA ARG A 168 7.88 -1.30 -8.74
C ARG A 168 8.81 -0.26 -9.37
N HIS A 169 8.81 0.97 -8.85
CA HIS A 169 9.68 2.05 -9.34
C HIS A 169 11.17 1.71 -9.17
N ALA A 170 11.51 1.00 -8.11
CA ALA A 170 12.87 0.51 -7.89
C ALA A 170 13.27 -0.64 -8.85
N GLY A 171 12.40 -1.05 -9.77
CA GLY A 171 12.66 -2.14 -10.70
C GLY A 171 12.64 -3.53 -10.04
N ALA A 172 12.13 -3.64 -8.81
CA ALA A 172 12.01 -4.92 -8.14
C ALA A 172 10.90 -5.79 -8.77
N PRO A 173 11.02 -7.12 -8.73
CA PRO A 173 10.09 -8.02 -9.41
C PRO A 173 8.67 -7.92 -8.86
N ILE A 174 7.69 -8.08 -9.74
CA ILE A 174 6.26 -8.19 -9.42
C ILE A 174 5.64 -9.36 -10.17
N GLU A 175 4.58 -9.93 -9.60
CA GLU A 175 3.72 -10.95 -10.19
C GLU A 175 2.33 -10.40 -10.46
N SER A 176 1.56 -11.05 -11.37
CA SER A 176 0.20 -10.65 -11.75
C SER A 176 -0.63 -11.85 -12.18
#